data_7d86c290c5e6565cad1c238677b55e92
#
_entry.id   7d86c290c5e6565cad1c238677b55e92
#
_cell.length_a   1.000
_cell.length_b   1.000
_cell.length_c   1.000
_cell.angle_alpha   90.00
_cell.angle_beta   90.00
_cell.angle_gamma   90.00
#
_symmetry.space_group_name_H-M   'P 1'
#
loop_
_entity.id
_entity.type
_entity.pdbx_description
1 polymer ?
#
loop_
_entity_poly.entity_id
_entity_poly.type
_entity_poly.pdbx_seq_one_letter_code
_entity_poly.pdbx_strand_id
1 'polypeptide(L)'
;VYLFDNGLAPFVSYSESFLPLSGTSFQRSAFEPSTGKQYEVGVKFQPPGQESFVQVSAYQLDQENILTTDLANPGFSIQSGAVRSRGIELEAKASLSESLDVIASASRNDIKYTKDNDGREGRHPAGMPPLTAALWLNYTILGDTPLAGLGAGVGARYVKGSYGTDYDGAFQIPSYTVYDAGLTYDLEKSPLQLKGVKLALNVKNLTDKTYVAKCTSIWDCYYGEGRTMVSSLTYDW
;
A
#
# COMPACT_ATOMS: atom_id res chain seq x y z
N VAL A 1 -12.30 -1.44 20.24
CA VAL A 1 -11.24 -2.46 20.47
C VAL A 1 -11.43 -3.07 21.85
N TYR A 2 -11.38 -4.38 21.95
CA TYR A 2 -11.31 -5.10 23.22
C TYR A 2 -10.04 -5.96 23.22
N LEU A 3 -9.18 -5.79 24.22
CA LEU A 3 -7.94 -6.53 24.35
C LEU A 3 -8.11 -7.64 25.40
N PHE A 4 -7.94 -8.88 24.96
CA PHE A 4 -7.89 -10.06 25.83
C PHE A 4 -6.47 -10.29 26.36
N ASP A 5 -6.37 -10.94 27.52
CA ASP A 5 -5.08 -11.22 28.18
C ASP A 5 -4.15 -12.11 27.33
N ASN A 6 -4.70 -12.89 26.41
CA ASN A 6 -3.94 -13.72 25.46
C ASN A 6 -3.40 -12.93 24.24
N GLY A 7 -3.61 -11.62 24.19
CA GLY A 7 -3.14 -10.76 23.10
C GLY A 7 -4.08 -10.65 21.90
N LEU A 8 -5.27 -11.26 21.96
CA LEU A 8 -6.29 -11.11 20.93
C LEU A 8 -7.06 -9.80 21.13
N ALA A 9 -7.21 -9.02 20.06
CA ALA A 9 -7.88 -7.73 20.08
C ALA A 9 -8.84 -7.58 18.90
N PRO A 10 -10.10 -8.04 18.99
CA PRO A 10 -11.12 -7.72 17.99
C PRO A 10 -11.47 -6.24 18.04
N PHE A 11 -11.79 -5.67 16.90
CA PHE A 11 -12.18 -4.29 16.79
C PHE A 11 -13.24 -4.06 15.72
N VAL A 12 -13.98 -3.01 15.89
CA VAL A 12 -14.82 -2.37 14.89
C VAL A 12 -14.48 -0.89 14.89
N SER A 13 -14.47 -0.28 13.71
CA SER A 13 -14.24 1.16 13.58
C SER A 13 -15.21 1.77 12.59
N TYR A 14 -15.50 3.03 12.82
CA TYR A 14 -16.19 3.92 11.91
C TYR A 14 -15.37 5.19 11.79
N SER A 15 -15.11 5.63 10.57
CA SER A 15 -14.39 6.87 10.30
C SER A 15 -15.03 7.65 9.15
N GLU A 16 -14.92 8.96 9.23
CA GLU A 16 -15.30 9.89 8.18
C GLU A 16 -14.08 10.68 7.72
N SER A 17 -14.04 10.97 6.45
CA SER A 17 -13.01 11.82 5.83
C SER A 17 -13.66 12.81 4.89
N PHE A 18 -12.96 13.92 4.63
CA PHE A 18 -13.35 14.87 3.60
C PHE A 18 -12.13 15.36 2.84
N LEU A 19 -12.32 15.64 1.57
CA LEU A 19 -11.31 16.22 0.68
C LEU A 19 -11.89 17.46 0.02
N PRO A 20 -11.38 18.66 0.31
CA PRO A 20 -11.79 19.88 -0.39
C PRO A 20 -11.55 19.74 -1.89
N LEU A 21 -12.53 20.18 -2.68
CA LEU A 21 -12.46 20.19 -4.14
C LEU A 21 -12.24 21.62 -4.65
N SER A 22 -11.40 21.75 -5.68
CA SER A 22 -11.16 23.03 -6.34
C SER A 22 -12.06 23.20 -7.55
N GLY A 23 -12.38 24.45 -7.88
CA GLY A 23 -13.17 24.81 -9.06
C GLY A 23 -14.61 25.15 -8.73
N THR A 24 -15.39 25.39 -9.79
CA THR A 24 -16.80 25.76 -9.72
C THR A 24 -17.61 25.02 -10.78
N SER A 25 -18.91 24.82 -10.49
CA SER A 25 -19.89 24.34 -11.46
C SER A 25 -20.14 25.37 -12.57
N PHE A 26 -20.95 25.01 -13.57
CA PHE A 26 -21.41 25.94 -14.60
C PHE A 26 -22.12 27.19 -14.00
N GLN A 27 -22.86 27.00 -12.90
CA GLN A 27 -23.52 28.10 -12.18
C GLN A 27 -22.54 28.96 -11.34
N ARG A 28 -21.23 28.73 -11.41
CA ARG A 28 -20.18 29.38 -10.62
C ARG A 28 -20.27 29.13 -9.11
N SER A 29 -20.98 28.10 -8.69
CA SER A 29 -20.99 27.66 -7.30
C SER A 29 -19.75 26.82 -7.01
N ALA A 30 -19.07 27.10 -5.91
CA ALA A 30 -17.95 26.28 -5.44
C ALA A 30 -18.43 24.84 -5.14
N PHE A 31 -17.55 23.87 -5.37
CA PHE A 31 -17.84 22.48 -5.02
C PHE A 31 -17.75 22.27 -3.51
N GLU A 32 -18.66 21.43 -3.00
CA GLU A 32 -18.56 20.90 -1.64
C GLU A 32 -17.40 19.90 -1.55
N PRO A 33 -16.83 19.65 -0.36
CA PRO A 33 -15.85 18.61 -0.20
C PRO A 33 -16.39 17.24 -0.63
N SER A 34 -15.55 16.43 -1.27
CA SER A 34 -15.83 15.00 -1.38
C SER A 34 -15.74 14.37 0.02
N THR A 35 -16.66 13.49 0.36
CA THR A 35 -16.74 12.85 1.68
C THR A 35 -16.57 11.35 1.57
N GLY A 36 -15.92 10.76 2.58
CA GLY A 36 -15.75 9.31 2.69
C GLY A 36 -16.28 8.82 4.03
N LYS A 37 -16.94 7.66 4.01
CA LYS A 37 -17.40 6.94 5.21
C LYS A 37 -16.88 5.52 5.17
N GLN A 38 -16.14 5.12 6.18
CA GLN A 38 -15.58 3.78 6.28
C GLN A 38 -16.08 3.04 7.49
N TYR A 39 -16.49 1.81 7.27
CA TYR A 39 -16.76 0.81 8.29
C TYR A 39 -15.70 -0.27 8.19
N GLU A 40 -15.13 -0.67 9.32
CA GLU A 40 -14.12 -1.70 9.36
C GLU A 40 -14.37 -2.62 10.56
N VAL A 41 -14.15 -3.92 10.35
CA VAL A 41 -14.16 -4.94 11.39
C VAL A 41 -12.91 -5.80 11.23
N GLY A 42 -12.26 -6.11 12.32
CA GLY A 42 -11.03 -6.89 12.25
C GLY A 42 -10.63 -7.50 13.58
N VAL A 43 -9.54 -8.22 13.52
CA VAL A 43 -8.88 -8.79 14.69
C VAL A 43 -7.38 -8.61 14.56
N LYS A 44 -6.76 -8.13 15.63
CA LYS A 44 -5.32 -8.10 15.82
C LYS A 44 -4.96 -9.14 16.87
N PHE A 45 -3.92 -9.91 16.59
CA PHE A 45 -3.31 -10.81 17.55
C PHE A 45 -1.86 -10.39 17.78
N GLN A 46 -1.53 -10.07 19.03
CA GLN A 46 -0.19 -9.70 19.47
C GLN A 46 0.12 -10.48 20.74
N PRO A 47 0.95 -11.54 20.66
CA PRO A 47 1.31 -12.33 21.83
C PRO A 47 1.88 -11.46 22.95
N PRO A 48 1.48 -11.67 24.21
CA PRO A 48 2.02 -10.91 25.33
C PRO A 48 3.55 -10.98 25.40
N GLY A 49 4.18 -9.82 25.63
CA GLY A 49 5.65 -9.72 25.74
C GLY A 49 6.40 -9.82 24.40
N GLN A 50 5.72 -9.82 23.27
CA GLN A 50 6.32 -9.84 21.94
C GLN A 50 5.95 -8.62 21.11
N GLU A 51 6.85 -8.17 20.25
CA GLU A 51 6.57 -7.13 19.27
C GLU A 51 5.92 -7.68 17.97
N SER A 52 5.79 -9.00 17.88
CA SER A 52 5.14 -9.66 16.76
C SER A 52 3.63 -9.45 16.79
N PHE A 53 3.03 -9.21 15.62
CA PHE A 53 1.58 -9.16 15.50
C PHE A 53 1.10 -9.65 14.13
N VAL A 54 -0.16 -10.08 14.09
CA VAL A 54 -0.92 -10.33 12.86
C VAL A 54 -2.26 -9.61 12.98
N GLN A 55 -2.65 -8.88 11.96
CA GLN A 55 -3.95 -8.22 11.88
C GLN A 55 -4.64 -8.62 10.58
N VAL A 56 -5.93 -8.94 10.69
CA VAL A 56 -6.82 -9.15 9.54
C VAL A 56 -8.03 -8.25 9.73
N SER A 57 -8.39 -7.51 8.69
CA SER A 57 -9.59 -6.68 8.69
C SER A 57 -10.37 -6.79 7.39
N ALA A 58 -11.67 -6.51 7.47
CA ALA A 58 -12.54 -6.30 6.34
C ALA A 58 -13.16 -4.93 6.44
N TYR A 59 -13.24 -4.21 5.32
CA TYR A 59 -13.74 -2.85 5.30
C TYR A 59 -14.71 -2.59 4.16
N GLN A 60 -15.52 -1.57 4.32
CA GLN A 60 -16.26 -0.89 3.26
C GLN A 60 -16.04 0.61 3.40
N LEU A 61 -15.61 1.24 2.31
CA LEU A 61 -15.47 2.69 2.14
C LEU A 61 -16.43 3.15 1.07
N ASP A 62 -17.30 4.07 1.40
CA ASP A 62 -18.17 4.79 0.46
C ASP A 62 -17.68 6.24 0.35
N GLN A 63 -17.36 6.67 -0.87
CA GLN A 63 -16.97 8.04 -1.19
C GLN A 63 -18.03 8.68 -2.06
N GLU A 64 -18.46 9.90 -1.69
CA GLU A 64 -19.51 10.67 -2.35
C GLU A 64 -18.99 12.06 -2.76
N ASN A 65 -19.82 12.82 -3.52
CA ASN A 65 -19.47 14.13 -4.06
C ASN A 65 -18.23 14.11 -4.97
N ILE A 66 -18.03 13.03 -5.72
CA ILE A 66 -16.98 12.95 -6.72
C ILE A 66 -17.41 13.74 -7.95
N LEU A 67 -16.48 14.49 -8.53
CA LEU A 67 -16.72 15.25 -9.75
C LEU A 67 -16.90 14.30 -10.94
N THR A 68 -17.99 14.51 -11.68
CA THR A 68 -18.29 13.86 -12.95
C THR A 68 -18.56 14.92 -14.01
N THR A 69 -18.57 14.56 -15.27
CA THR A 69 -18.88 15.48 -16.38
C THR A 69 -20.29 16.02 -16.25
N ASP A 70 -20.47 17.33 -16.43
CA ASP A 70 -21.79 17.95 -16.60
C ASP A 70 -22.24 17.76 -18.06
N LEU A 71 -23.11 16.76 -18.29
CA LEU A 71 -23.60 16.43 -19.64
C LEU A 71 -24.44 17.55 -20.27
N ALA A 72 -25.03 18.42 -19.47
CA ALA A 72 -25.80 19.57 -19.94
C ALA A 72 -24.91 20.76 -20.32
N ASN A 73 -23.73 20.88 -19.71
CA ASN A 73 -22.79 21.98 -19.92
C ASN A 73 -21.38 21.43 -20.17
N PRO A 74 -21.04 21.05 -21.42
CA PRO A 74 -19.74 20.47 -21.76
C PRO A 74 -18.57 21.35 -21.32
N GLY A 75 -17.55 20.73 -20.72
CA GLY A 75 -16.39 21.42 -20.17
C GLY A 75 -16.53 21.80 -18.68
N PHE A 76 -17.68 21.57 -18.08
CA PHE A 76 -17.91 21.73 -16.65
C PHE A 76 -18.08 20.37 -15.95
N SER A 77 -18.04 20.41 -14.62
CA SER A 77 -18.25 19.26 -13.76
C SER A 77 -19.39 19.50 -12.77
N ILE A 78 -20.01 18.41 -12.33
CA ILE A 78 -20.99 18.38 -11.24
C ILE A 78 -20.60 17.33 -10.22
N GLN A 79 -21.12 17.44 -9.00
CA GLN A 79 -20.84 16.53 -7.90
C GLN A 79 -21.91 15.42 -7.81
N SER A 80 -21.92 14.51 -8.78
CA SER A 80 -22.90 13.41 -8.83
C SER A 80 -22.27 12.03 -8.68
N GLY A 81 -20.92 11.95 -8.68
CA GLY A 81 -20.20 10.69 -8.63
C GLY A 81 -20.09 10.10 -7.23
N ALA A 82 -20.09 8.78 -7.17
CA ALA A 82 -19.78 8.03 -5.97
C ALA A 82 -18.99 6.75 -6.31
N VAL A 83 -18.10 6.35 -5.39
CA VAL A 83 -17.29 5.15 -5.50
C VAL A 83 -17.41 4.35 -4.22
N ARG A 84 -17.50 3.03 -4.33
CA ARG A 84 -17.43 2.10 -3.21
C ARG A 84 -16.21 1.22 -3.33
N SER A 85 -15.45 1.10 -2.25
CA SER A 85 -14.38 0.14 -2.08
C SER A 85 -14.75 -0.85 -0.96
N ARG A 86 -14.59 -2.13 -1.23
CA ARG A 86 -14.72 -3.20 -0.23
C ARG A 86 -13.47 -4.06 -0.29
N GLY A 87 -12.97 -4.48 0.85
CA GLY A 87 -11.76 -5.25 0.86
C GLY A 87 -11.50 -6.03 2.12
N ILE A 88 -10.44 -6.84 2.01
CA ILE A 88 -9.84 -7.56 3.13
C ILE A 88 -8.36 -7.22 3.14
N GLU A 89 -7.82 -6.92 4.31
CA GLU A 89 -6.42 -6.59 4.52
C GLU A 89 -5.80 -7.53 5.53
N LEU A 90 -4.56 -7.91 5.26
CA LEU A 90 -3.69 -8.67 6.15
C LEU A 90 -2.42 -7.85 6.37
N GLU A 91 -2.02 -7.69 7.63
CA GLU A 91 -0.73 -7.15 8.02
C GLU A 91 -0.11 -8.05 9.07
N ALA A 92 1.17 -8.37 8.94
CA ALA A 92 1.90 -9.18 9.89
C ALA A 92 3.34 -8.69 10.04
N LYS A 93 3.79 -8.64 11.28
CA LYS A 93 5.20 -8.50 11.65
C LYS A 93 5.50 -9.59 12.68
N ALA A 94 6.51 -10.41 12.43
CA ALA A 94 6.87 -11.48 13.32
C ALA A 94 8.38 -11.63 13.42
N SER A 95 8.91 -11.70 14.65
CA SER A 95 10.26 -12.17 14.93
C SER A 95 10.18 -13.67 15.20
N LEU A 96 10.53 -14.48 14.19
CA LEU A 96 10.46 -15.93 14.25
C LEU A 96 11.59 -16.51 15.10
N SER A 97 12.69 -15.79 15.23
CA SER A 97 13.78 -16.04 16.15
C SER A 97 14.48 -14.71 16.47
N GLU A 98 15.47 -14.73 17.35
CA GLU A 98 16.31 -13.55 17.63
C GLU A 98 17.01 -12.99 16.38
N SER A 99 17.21 -13.84 15.36
CA SER A 99 17.92 -13.50 14.12
C SER A 99 17.01 -13.27 12.92
N LEU A 100 15.74 -13.74 12.94
CA LEU A 100 14.88 -13.78 11.75
C LEU A 100 13.59 -13.02 11.96
N ASP A 101 13.42 -11.94 11.21
CA ASP A 101 12.20 -11.14 11.16
C ASP A 101 11.47 -11.34 9.82
N VAL A 102 10.15 -11.31 9.89
CA VAL A 102 9.23 -11.39 8.76
C VAL A 102 8.26 -10.23 8.82
N ILE A 103 8.09 -9.54 7.69
CA ILE A 103 7.02 -8.55 7.50
C ILE A 103 6.22 -8.99 6.27
N ALA A 104 4.90 -9.08 6.41
CA ALA A 104 4.01 -9.43 5.32
C ALA A 104 2.79 -8.53 5.30
N SER A 105 2.33 -8.17 4.10
CA SER A 105 1.06 -7.49 3.90
C SER A 105 0.35 -8.01 2.66
N ALA A 106 -0.97 -8.01 2.68
CA ALA A 106 -1.79 -8.28 1.51
C ALA A 106 -3.10 -7.49 1.60
N SER A 107 -3.53 -6.91 0.49
CA SER A 107 -4.82 -6.24 0.38
C SER A 107 -5.53 -6.73 -0.87
N ARG A 108 -6.75 -7.22 -0.69
CA ARG A 108 -7.68 -7.53 -1.77
C ARG A 108 -8.86 -6.58 -1.69
N ASN A 109 -9.12 -5.86 -2.78
CA ASN A 109 -10.20 -4.88 -2.84
C ASN A 109 -11.06 -5.08 -4.10
N ASP A 110 -12.33 -4.66 -4.00
CA ASP A 110 -13.26 -4.49 -5.10
C ASP A 110 -13.75 -3.04 -5.07
N ILE A 111 -13.26 -2.23 -6.01
CA ILE A 111 -13.57 -0.80 -6.11
C ILE A 111 -14.44 -0.59 -7.32
N LYS A 112 -15.60 0.06 -7.15
CA LYS A 112 -16.56 0.32 -8.25
C LYS A 112 -17.17 1.72 -8.14
N TYR A 113 -17.44 2.30 -9.29
CA TYR A 113 -18.34 3.44 -9.37
C TYR A 113 -19.75 2.98 -9.01
N THR A 114 -20.36 3.65 -8.03
CA THR A 114 -21.77 3.40 -7.62
C THR A 114 -22.72 4.44 -8.17
N LYS A 115 -22.19 5.62 -8.53
CA LYS A 115 -22.88 6.67 -9.28
C LYS A 115 -21.91 7.33 -10.24
N ASP A 116 -22.34 7.58 -11.46
CA ASP A 116 -21.53 8.24 -12.47
C ASP A 116 -22.41 8.77 -13.63
N ASN A 117 -22.07 9.93 -14.20
CA ASN A 117 -22.78 10.48 -15.35
C ASN A 117 -22.19 10.06 -16.69
N ASP A 118 -20.95 9.57 -16.70
CA ASP A 118 -20.20 9.21 -17.92
C ASP A 118 -20.38 7.74 -18.31
N GLY A 119 -21.34 7.01 -17.69
CA GLY A 119 -21.62 5.62 -17.98
C GLY A 119 -20.62 4.63 -17.38
N ARG A 120 -19.87 5.02 -16.33
CA ARG A 120 -18.91 4.16 -15.63
C ARG A 120 -19.51 3.38 -14.46
N GLU A 121 -20.81 3.58 -14.15
CA GLU A 121 -21.48 2.91 -13.05
C GLU A 121 -21.32 1.38 -13.14
N GLY A 122 -20.95 0.74 -12.03
CA GLY A 122 -20.64 -0.68 -11.94
C GLY A 122 -19.23 -1.07 -12.40
N ARG A 123 -18.46 -0.17 -13.01
CA ARG A 123 -17.10 -0.43 -13.50
C ARG A 123 -16.05 -0.16 -12.44
N HIS A 124 -14.87 -0.70 -12.69
CA HIS A 124 -13.68 -0.48 -11.85
C HIS A 124 -12.91 0.74 -12.31
N PRO A 125 -12.48 1.63 -11.41
CA PRO A 125 -11.58 2.72 -11.75
C PRO A 125 -10.25 2.22 -12.32
N ALA A 126 -9.73 2.93 -13.32
CA ALA A 126 -8.44 2.60 -13.95
C ALA A 126 -7.28 2.66 -12.96
N GLY A 127 -6.29 1.80 -13.16
CA GLY A 127 -5.07 1.78 -12.38
C GLY A 127 -5.22 1.35 -10.93
N MET A 128 -6.36 0.75 -10.55
CA MET A 128 -6.61 0.21 -9.21
C MET A 128 -6.47 -1.31 -9.21
N PRO A 129 -5.33 -1.86 -8.73
CA PRO A 129 -5.12 -3.30 -8.71
C PRO A 129 -6.04 -3.97 -7.67
N PRO A 130 -6.74 -5.08 -8.01
CA PRO A 130 -7.66 -5.74 -7.07
C PRO A 130 -6.95 -6.59 -6.01
N LEU A 131 -5.65 -6.80 -6.12
CA LEU A 131 -4.83 -7.52 -5.14
C LEU A 131 -3.40 -6.99 -5.17
N THR A 132 -2.89 -6.66 -4.00
CA THR A 132 -1.46 -6.39 -3.77
C THR A 132 -0.97 -7.25 -2.62
N ALA A 133 0.28 -7.69 -2.69
CA ALA A 133 0.92 -8.42 -1.58
C ALA A 133 2.41 -8.09 -1.51
N ALA A 134 2.95 -8.06 -0.32
CA ALA A 134 4.37 -7.87 -0.08
C ALA A 134 4.85 -8.80 1.05
N LEU A 135 6.07 -9.30 0.89
CA LEU A 135 6.76 -10.10 1.89
C LEU A 135 8.19 -9.61 1.99
N TRP A 136 8.69 -9.42 3.21
CA TRP A 136 10.07 -9.13 3.51
C TRP A 136 10.57 -10.09 4.59
N LEU A 137 11.73 -10.67 4.35
CA LEU A 137 12.46 -11.51 5.28
C LEU A 137 13.78 -10.81 5.60
N ASN A 138 14.13 -10.70 6.87
CA ASN A 138 15.38 -10.12 7.31
C ASN A 138 16.08 -11.08 8.28
N TYR A 139 17.33 -11.42 7.99
CA TYR A 139 18.16 -12.24 8.87
C TYR A 139 19.34 -11.42 9.37
N THR A 140 19.55 -11.40 10.68
CA THR A 140 20.65 -10.69 11.33
C THR A 140 21.57 -11.67 12.03
N ILE A 141 22.88 -11.59 11.75
CA ILE A 141 23.90 -12.42 12.39
C ILE A 141 24.17 -11.89 13.80
N LEU A 142 23.93 -12.73 14.79
CA LEU A 142 24.14 -12.46 16.22
C LEU A 142 25.35 -13.23 16.76
N GLY A 143 25.72 -12.89 18.01
CA GLY A 143 26.81 -13.55 18.75
C GLY A 143 28.21 -13.02 18.43
N ASP A 144 29.22 -13.68 18.94
CA ASP A 144 30.63 -13.27 18.85
C ASP A 144 31.28 -13.81 17.57
N THR A 145 30.83 -13.30 16.41
CA THR A 145 31.36 -13.69 15.11
C THR A 145 31.93 -12.47 14.38
N PRO A 146 32.85 -12.63 13.43
CA PRO A 146 33.36 -11.53 12.61
C PRO A 146 32.30 -10.76 11.83
N LEU A 147 31.14 -11.37 11.63
CA LEU A 147 29.99 -10.77 10.91
C LEU A 147 28.85 -10.38 11.85
N ALA A 148 29.07 -10.35 13.16
CA ALA A 148 28.04 -9.91 14.11
C ALA A 148 27.53 -8.51 13.75
N GLY A 149 26.22 -8.32 13.78
CA GLY A 149 25.56 -7.07 13.36
C GLY A 149 25.31 -6.94 11.86
N LEU A 150 25.76 -7.89 11.03
CA LEU A 150 25.39 -7.93 9.61
C LEU A 150 23.98 -8.49 9.45
N GLY A 151 23.10 -7.72 8.81
CA GLY A 151 21.76 -8.11 8.42
C GLY A 151 21.64 -8.24 6.89
N ALA A 152 20.91 -9.26 6.44
CA ALA A 152 20.56 -9.43 5.04
C ALA A 152 19.04 -9.61 4.90
N GLY A 153 18.42 -8.78 4.05
CA GLY A 153 17.00 -8.81 3.79
C GLY A 153 16.69 -9.10 2.34
N VAL A 154 15.61 -9.84 2.10
CA VAL A 154 15.04 -10.06 0.76
C VAL A 154 13.54 -9.90 0.80
N GLY A 155 12.98 -9.36 -0.27
CA GLY A 155 11.54 -9.11 -0.37
C GLY A 155 10.99 -9.36 -1.75
N ALA A 156 9.67 -9.57 -1.80
CA ALA A 156 8.90 -9.66 -3.01
C ALA A 156 7.64 -8.81 -2.89
N ARG A 157 7.32 -8.03 -3.94
CA ARG A 157 6.10 -7.24 -4.07
C ARG A 157 5.34 -7.71 -5.30
N TYR A 158 4.12 -8.19 -5.08
CA TYR A 158 3.21 -8.61 -6.13
C TYR A 158 2.07 -7.61 -6.29
N VAL A 159 1.76 -7.27 -7.53
CA VAL A 159 0.61 -6.46 -7.91
C VAL A 159 -0.15 -7.19 -9.00
N LYS A 160 -1.41 -7.50 -8.73
CA LYS A 160 -2.32 -8.08 -9.73
C LYS A 160 -2.68 -7.02 -10.78
N GLY A 161 -2.82 -7.47 -12.02
CA GLY A 161 -3.22 -6.62 -13.13
C GLY A 161 -4.51 -5.85 -12.85
N SER A 162 -4.55 -4.61 -13.33
CA SER A 162 -5.68 -3.70 -13.21
C SER A 162 -6.22 -3.29 -14.58
N TYR A 163 -7.35 -2.60 -14.59
CA TYR A 163 -7.86 -2.01 -15.82
C TYR A 163 -7.06 -0.76 -16.20
N GLY A 164 -6.75 -0.61 -17.48
CA GLY A 164 -6.02 0.55 -18.00
C GLY A 164 -6.90 1.74 -18.35
N THR A 165 -8.23 1.56 -18.34
CA THR A 165 -9.23 2.61 -18.55
C THR A 165 -10.52 2.25 -17.84
N ASP A 166 -11.35 3.25 -17.52
CA ASP A 166 -12.64 3.11 -16.83
C ASP A 166 -13.79 2.79 -17.80
N TYR A 167 -13.57 2.83 -19.12
CA TYR A 167 -14.60 2.72 -20.16
C TYR A 167 -14.71 1.32 -20.76
N ASP A 168 -15.69 1.10 -21.62
CA ASP A 168 -15.86 -0.15 -22.36
C ASP A 168 -14.65 -0.44 -23.24
N GLY A 169 -14.32 -1.72 -23.37
CA GLY A 169 -13.12 -2.16 -24.08
C GLY A 169 -11.82 -1.96 -23.28
N ALA A 170 -11.93 -1.80 -21.97
CA ALA A 170 -10.79 -1.66 -21.07
C ALA A 170 -9.77 -2.77 -21.29
N PHE A 171 -8.56 -2.39 -21.69
CA PHE A 171 -7.42 -3.30 -21.70
C PHE A 171 -6.94 -3.53 -20.26
N GLN A 172 -6.27 -4.66 -20.05
CA GLN A 172 -5.72 -4.99 -18.75
C GLN A 172 -4.21 -4.76 -18.72
N ILE A 173 -3.76 -4.11 -17.67
CA ILE A 173 -2.35 -4.01 -17.32
C ILE A 173 -1.93 -5.37 -16.73
N PRO A 174 -0.86 -6.01 -17.22
CA PRO A 174 -0.41 -7.29 -16.71
C PRO A 174 -0.02 -7.24 -15.22
N SER A 175 -0.23 -8.35 -14.52
CA SER A 175 0.32 -8.53 -13.16
C SER A 175 1.84 -8.55 -13.17
N TYR A 176 2.45 -8.09 -12.09
CA TYR A 176 3.89 -8.15 -11.94
C TYR A 176 4.31 -8.51 -10.52
N THR A 177 5.53 -9.05 -10.42
CA THR A 177 6.26 -9.22 -9.15
C THR A 177 7.62 -8.57 -9.32
N VAL A 178 8.06 -7.81 -8.35
CA VAL A 178 9.41 -7.26 -8.23
C VAL A 178 10.05 -7.76 -6.95
N TYR A 179 11.37 -7.95 -6.98
CA TYR A 179 12.16 -8.43 -5.86
C TYR A 179 13.08 -7.31 -5.38
N ASP A 180 13.24 -7.21 -4.09
CA ASP A 180 14.07 -6.23 -3.43
C ASP A 180 15.09 -6.94 -2.54
N ALA A 181 16.23 -6.32 -2.26
CA ALA A 181 17.23 -6.83 -1.34
C ALA A 181 17.80 -5.70 -0.49
N GLY A 182 18.26 -6.03 0.70
CA GLY A 182 18.91 -5.09 1.60
C GLY A 182 20.06 -5.74 2.37
N LEU A 183 21.09 -4.96 2.62
CA LEU A 183 22.17 -5.30 3.56
C LEU A 183 22.25 -4.19 4.58
N THR A 184 22.40 -4.55 5.85
CA THR A 184 22.64 -3.61 6.95
C THR A 184 23.80 -4.09 7.75
N TYR A 185 24.64 -3.18 8.26
CA TYR A 185 25.74 -3.56 9.13
C TYR A 185 25.84 -2.60 10.30
N ASP A 186 25.50 -3.11 11.48
CA ASP A 186 25.68 -2.41 12.75
C ASP A 186 27.11 -2.63 13.22
N LEU A 187 27.95 -1.59 13.02
CA LEU A 187 29.38 -1.66 13.31
C LEU A 187 29.70 -1.65 14.81
N GLU A 188 28.76 -1.27 15.65
CA GLU A 188 28.92 -1.38 17.11
C GLU A 188 28.97 -2.86 17.54
N LYS A 189 28.18 -3.73 16.87
CA LYS A 189 28.13 -5.17 17.12
C LYS A 189 29.23 -5.94 16.41
N SER A 190 29.95 -5.29 15.51
CA SER A 190 31.06 -5.89 14.75
C SER A 190 32.36 -5.88 15.55
N PRO A 191 33.37 -6.63 15.11
CA PRO A 191 34.72 -6.59 15.70
C PRO A 191 35.37 -5.18 15.70
N LEU A 192 34.87 -4.25 14.86
CA LEU A 192 35.35 -2.87 14.79
C LEU A 192 34.87 -2.02 15.97
N GLN A 193 33.78 -2.41 16.64
CA GLN A 193 33.20 -1.73 17.82
C GLN A 193 32.99 -0.23 17.63
N LEU A 194 32.63 0.19 16.40
CA LEU A 194 32.37 1.60 16.08
C LEU A 194 30.97 1.99 16.56
N LYS A 195 30.92 2.57 17.77
CA LYS A 195 29.66 2.96 18.42
C LYS A 195 28.85 3.90 17.54
N GLY A 196 27.54 3.64 17.44
CA GLY A 196 26.58 4.45 16.72
C GLY A 196 26.70 4.42 15.20
N VAL A 197 27.66 3.68 14.62
CA VAL A 197 27.87 3.63 13.16
C VAL A 197 27.12 2.46 12.54
N LYS A 198 26.22 2.79 11.59
CA LYS A 198 25.43 1.81 10.82
C LYS A 198 25.56 2.06 9.32
N LEU A 199 25.78 1.01 8.57
CA LEU A 199 25.78 1.01 7.10
C LEU A 199 24.50 0.33 6.60
N ALA A 200 23.93 0.83 5.50
CA ALA A 200 22.87 0.13 4.80
C ALA A 200 23.02 0.28 3.29
N LEU A 201 22.68 -0.78 2.57
CA LEU A 201 22.53 -0.83 1.13
C LEU A 201 21.16 -1.42 0.80
N ASN A 202 20.32 -0.67 0.10
CA ASN A 202 19.03 -1.11 -0.34
C ASN A 202 18.97 -1.15 -1.87
N VAL A 203 18.50 -2.25 -2.42
CA VAL A 203 18.32 -2.46 -3.85
C VAL A 203 16.84 -2.75 -4.11
N LYS A 204 16.16 -1.82 -4.76
CA LYS A 204 14.79 -2.02 -5.25
C LYS A 204 14.82 -2.58 -6.68
N ASN A 205 13.84 -3.41 -7.00
CA ASN A 205 13.74 -4.09 -8.30
C ASN A 205 15.06 -4.77 -8.68
N LEU A 206 15.52 -5.69 -7.85
CA LEU A 206 16.82 -6.38 -7.94
C LEU A 206 17.08 -6.98 -9.33
N THR A 207 16.02 -7.51 -9.97
CA THR A 207 16.11 -8.16 -11.29
C THR A 207 16.01 -7.20 -12.46
N ASP A 208 15.90 -5.88 -12.20
CA ASP A 208 15.73 -4.81 -13.21
C ASP A 208 14.55 -5.08 -14.16
N LYS A 209 13.45 -5.56 -13.58
CA LYS A 209 12.24 -5.88 -14.36
C LYS A 209 11.59 -4.62 -14.90
N THR A 210 11.35 -4.59 -16.21
CA THR A 210 10.51 -3.57 -16.86
C THR A 210 9.05 -3.99 -16.71
N TYR A 211 8.20 -3.09 -16.23
CA TYR A 211 6.77 -3.33 -16.05
C TYR A 211 5.97 -2.03 -16.17
N VAL A 212 4.71 -2.14 -16.56
CA VAL A 212 3.77 -1.03 -16.53
C VAL A 212 3.14 -0.97 -15.14
N ALA A 213 3.35 0.12 -14.44
CA ALA A 213 2.83 0.31 -13.09
C ALA A 213 1.36 0.75 -13.09
N LYS A 214 0.99 1.64 -14.01
CA LYS A 214 -0.36 2.21 -14.08
C LYS A 214 -0.60 2.76 -15.50
N CYS A 215 -1.84 2.68 -15.96
CA CYS A 215 -2.35 3.49 -17.06
C CYS A 215 -3.58 4.28 -16.61
N THR A 216 -3.83 5.43 -17.22
CA THR A 216 -5.05 6.23 -17.06
C THR A 216 -5.86 6.29 -18.34
N SER A 217 -5.23 5.96 -19.47
CA SER A 217 -5.84 5.81 -20.78
C SER A 217 -4.97 4.88 -21.65
N ILE A 218 -5.43 4.58 -22.87
CA ILE A 218 -4.63 3.80 -23.85
C ILE A 218 -3.37 4.54 -24.32
N TRP A 219 -3.29 5.85 -24.12
CA TRP A 219 -2.18 6.71 -24.55
C TRP A 219 -1.29 7.15 -23.38
N ASP A 220 -1.70 6.86 -22.15
CA ASP A 220 -1.09 7.38 -20.94
C ASP A 220 -0.81 6.26 -19.95
N CYS A 221 0.33 5.59 -20.14
CA CYS A 221 0.83 4.52 -19.30
C CYS A 221 2.19 4.89 -18.72
N TYR A 222 2.39 4.58 -17.45
CA TYR A 222 3.61 4.82 -16.71
C TYR A 222 4.33 3.50 -16.42
N TYR A 223 5.61 3.45 -16.75
CA TYR A 223 6.46 2.34 -16.34
C TYR A 223 6.78 2.42 -14.85
N GLY A 224 6.98 1.27 -14.25
CA GLY A 224 7.52 1.18 -12.90
C GLY A 224 9.01 1.56 -12.85
N GLU A 225 9.47 1.87 -11.65
CA GLU A 225 10.89 2.20 -11.44
C GLU A 225 11.79 1.02 -11.82
N GLY A 226 12.84 1.29 -12.57
CA GLY A 226 13.95 0.35 -12.81
C GLY A 226 14.71 0.05 -11.52
N ARG A 227 15.76 -0.76 -11.61
CA ARG A 227 16.60 -1.05 -10.46
C ARG A 227 17.21 0.21 -9.88
N THR A 228 16.99 0.43 -8.58
CA THR A 228 17.50 1.56 -7.81
C THR A 228 18.31 1.05 -6.64
N MET A 229 19.51 1.62 -6.44
CA MET A 229 20.40 1.31 -5.33
C MET A 229 20.58 2.55 -4.48
N VAL A 230 20.42 2.40 -3.17
CA VAL A 230 20.62 3.47 -2.20
C VAL A 230 21.52 2.96 -1.09
N SER A 231 22.63 3.62 -0.86
CA SER A 231 23.50 3.37 0.30
C SER A 231 23.38 4.50 1.31
N SER A 232 23.42 4.18 2.58
CA SER A 232 23.44 5.15 3.68
C SER A 232 24.45 4.76 4.74
N LEU A 233 25.03 5.80 5.35
CA LEU A 233 25.84 5.72 6.55
C LEU A 233 25.13 6.57 7.59
N THR A 234 24.82 5.98 8.74
CA THR A 234 24.22 6.68 9.88
C THR A 234 25.19 6.69 11.04
N TYR A 235 25.28 7.81 11.74
CA TYR A 235 26.04 7.96 12.97
C TYR A 235 25.13 8.55 14.06
N ASP A 236 24.94 7.77 15.13
CA ASP A 236 24.19 8.16 16.32
C ASP A 236 25.20 8.52 17.43
N TRP A 237 25.28 9.82 17.86
CA TRP A 237 26.17 10.33 18.90
C TRP A 237 25.51 10.38 20.27
#